data_948ab6c8aa8c1fbb03e4e351ecf031e6
#
_entry.id   948ab6c8aa8c1fbb03e4e351ecf031e6
#
_cell.length_a   1.000
_cell.length_b   1.000
_cell.length_c   1.000
_cell.angle_alpha   90.00
_cell.angle_beta   90.00
_cell.angle_gamma   90.00
#
_symmetry.space_group_name_H-M   'P 1'
#
loop_
_entity.id
_entity.type
_entity.pdbx_description
1 polymer ?
#
loop_
_entity_poly.entity_id
_entity_poly.type
_entity_poly.pdbx_seq_one_letter_code
_entity_poly.pdbx_strand_id
1 'polypeptide(L)'
;KRRTLLFHASMIPNGIASAFLALLEALDPSLYSVNLIVEPFVLRGNKDRQEIFRRLPRHVHVICKPGAAPWRIHERSCVNNFARHPDAYTSQSFWDAYWAYYERETRRILGDFVPDAAIEYDGYAETWVSLIAAWGRRGSRTSCYQHNQMDNEYRDKYPNLRRVFTLYSDVDAVVAVSPGLARHNRTRLAELGIGLSLRQLSARNLLDIERVRLGAQAPAPDAFTALKDEHDFVLTTMGRMSMEKNQAALIEAVALLREQDGARSDDPGDGTEDDSAQGLNIGLAIVGSGVLEGTLRARIDSLGLAGHVTLLGQMDNPFPVLGGADLFVLPSLHEGQPVTLLEAMTLGTAVVASDLPGNRELITLGYGVLSGTSPQDIAQAIRTVLTDPFRARGIFDVQEHNARSLRDTLDAVLGSEALHQQSKEDEASPRSRCSRAASQGAIA
;
A
#
# COMPACT_ATOMS: atom_id res chain seq x y z
N LYS A 1 26.41 1.19 17.73
CA LYS A 1 26.47 0.24 16.59
C LYS A 1 25.15 0.35 15.81
N ARG A 2 25.21 0.57 14.47
CA ARG A 2 24.00 0.60 13.63
C ARG A 2 23.29 -0.75 13.67
N ARG A 3 21.95 -0.73 13.74
CA ARG A 3 21.14 -1.94 13.57
C ARG A 3 21.09 -2.33 12.09
N THR A 4 21.19 -3.62 11.80
CA THR A 4 21.16 -4.12 10.43
C THR A 4 19.79 -4.67 10.10
N LEU A 5 19.14 -4.06 9.10
CA LEU A 5 17.86 -4.49 8.56
C LEU A 5 18.07 -5.16 7.21
N LEU A 6 17.48 -6.33 7.02
CA LEU A 6 17.47 -7.06 5.75
C LEU A 6 16.03 -7.16 5.26
N PHE A 7 15.73 -6.51 4.16
CA PHE A 7 14.42 -6.57 3.51
C PHE A 7 14.47 -7.44 2.26
N HIS A 8 13.39 -8.15 2.02
CA HIS A 8 13.01 -8.61 0.69
C HIS A 8 11.76 -7.86 0.23
N ALA A 9 11.74 -7.43 -1.04
CA ALA A 9 10.58 -6.91 -1.76
C ALA A 9 10.72 -7.23 -3.26
N SER A 10 9.60 -7.54 -3.93
CA SER A 10 9.59 -7.90 -5.35
C SER A 10 9.85 -6.72 -6.28
N MET A 11 9.75 -5.51 -5.78
CA MET A 11 9.94 -4.25 -6.52
C MET A 11 9.04 -4.17 -7.78
N ILE A 12 7.81 -4.70 -7.68
CA ILE A 12 6.80 -4.57 -8.73
C ILE A 12 6.19 -3.17 -8.64
N PRO A 13 6.09 -2.40 -9.76
CA PRO A 13 5.51 -1.07 -9.78
C PRO A 13 4.05 -1.08 -9.32
N ASN A 14 3.81 -0.72 -8.06
CA ASN A 14 2.50 -0.62 -7.44
C ASN A 14 2.58 0.19 -6.13
N GLY A 15 1.47 0.32 -5.40
CA GLY A 15 1.42 1.02 -4.12
C GLY A 15 2.33 0.42 -3.04
N ILE A 16 2.56 -0.90 -3.05
CA ILE A 16 3.47 -1.58 -2.11
C ILE A 16 4.91 -1.09 -2.30
N ALA A 17 5.38 -1.06 -3.56
CA ALA A 17 6.71 -0.57 -3.88
C ALA A 17 6.88 0.93 -3.55
N SER A 18 5.84 1.74 -3.76
CA SER A 18 5.86 3.16 -3.40
C SER A 18 5.98 3.37 -1.89
N ALA A 19 5.20 2.65 -1.09
CA ALA A 19 5.28 2.69 0.37
C ALA A 19 6.62 2.14 0.89
N PHE A 20 7.16 1.11 0.24
CA PHE A 20 8.46 0.56 0.58
C PHE A 20 9.60 1.56 0.35
N LEU A 21 9.61 2.24 -0.79
CA LEU A 21 10.60 3.29 -1.06
C LEU A 21 10.53 4.42 -0.03
N ALA A 22 9.32 4.86 0.35
CA ALA A 22 9.12 5.86 1.38
C ALA A 22 9.63 5.40 2.76
N LEU A 23 9.43 4.12 3.10
CA LEU A 23 10.00 3.52 4.31
C LEU A 23 11.53 3.52 4.26
N LEU A 24 12.12 3.09 3.15
CA LEU A 24 13.58 3.05 3.00
C LEU A 24 14.21 4.45 3.12
N GLU A 25 13.57 5.47 2.55
CA GLU A 25 14.03 6.87 2.63
C GLU A 25 13.95 7.41 4.07
N ALA A 26 12.92 7.02 4.83
CA ALA A 26 12.72 7.46 6.21
C ALA A 26 13.68 6.81 7.23
N LEU A 27 14.39 5.73 6.84
CA LEU A 27 15.33 5.06 7.73
C LEU A 27 16.66 5.82 7.82
N ASP A 28 16.97 6.38 9.00
CA ASP A 28 18.20 7.14 9.25
C ASP A 28 19.44 6.24 9.06
N PRO A 29 20.33 6.54 8.07
CA PRO A 29 21.51 5.74 7.82
C PRO A 29 22.58 5.82 8.93
N SER A 30 22.44 6.76 9.86
CA SER A 30 23.32 6.81 11.05
C SER A 30 22.94 5.74 12.08
N LEU A 31 21.66 5.35 12.12
CA LEU A 31 21.10 4.37 13.06
C LEU A 31 20.95 2.98 12.44
N TYR A 32 20.63 2.91 11.14
CA TYR A 32 20.33 1.67 10.45
C TYR A 32 21.27 1.40 9.28
N SER A 33 21.69 0.15 9.13
CA SER A 33 22.32 -0.40 7.93
C SER A 33 21.25 -1.16 7.16
N VAL A 34 20.78 -0.58 6.06
CA VAL A 34 19.63 -1.10 5.30
C VAL A 34 20.11 -1.92 4.13
N ASN A 35 19.65 -3.15 4.03
CA ASN A 35 19.99 -4.08 2.98
C ASN A 35 18.73 -4.59 2.32
N LEU A 36 18.69 -4.58 0.99
CA LEU A 36 17.62 -5.11 0.17
C LEU A 36 18.13 -6.33 -0.60
N ILE A 37 17.55 -7.50 -0.32
CA ILE A 37 17.86 -8.71 -1.07
C ILE A 37 16.86 -8.90 -2.20
N VAL A 38 17.36 -9.17 -3.40
CA VAL A 38 16.55 -9.36 -4.61
C VAL A 38 17.06 -10.52 -5.45
N GLU A 39 16.21 -11.07 -6.29
CA GLU A 39 16.64 -12.04 -7.30
C GLU A 39 17.20 -11.34 -8.54
N PRO A 40 18.30 -11.86 -9.13
CA PRO A 40 18.97 -11.22 -10.28
C PRO A 40 18.08 -10.99 -11.49
N PHE A 41 17.07 -11.86 -11.72
CA PHE A 41 16.15 -11.71 -12.86
C PHE A 41 15.22 -10.50 -12.73
N VAL A 42 14.97 -10.01 -11.51
CA VAL A 42 14.18 -8.81 -11.25
C VAL A 42 14.79 -7.58 -11.94
N LEU A 43 16.11 -7.57 -12.11
CA LEU A 43 16.87 -6.49 -12.73
C LEU A 43 16.92 -6.59 -14.27
N ARG A 44 16.54 -7.75 -14.86
CA ARG A 44 16.68 -8.00 -16.28
C ARG A 44 15.35 -7.79 -17.03
N GLY A 45 15.35 -6.94 -18.04
CA GLY A 45 14.31 -6.91 -19.08
C GLY A 45 12.99 -6.21 -18.74
N ASN A 46 12.79 -5.72 -17.51
CA ASN A 46 11.59 -4.97 -17.14
C ASN A 46 11.95 -3.52 -16.81
N LYS A 47 11.61 -2.60 -17.74
CA LYS A 47 11.93 -1.17 -17.61
C LYS A 47 11.27 -0.54 -16.37
N ASP A 48 10.04 -0.91 -16.06
CA ASP A 48 9.29 -0.32 -14.94
C ASP A 48 9.91 -0.70 -13.59
N ARG A 49 10.36 -1.96 -13.44
CA ARG A 49 11.13 -2.38 -12.26
C ARG A 49 12.48 -1.68 -12.17
N GLN A 50 13.18 -1.51 -13.30
CA GLN A 50 14.44 -0.76 -13.32
C GLN A 50 14.24 0.68 -12.85
N GLU A 51 13.12 1.32 -13.18
CA GLU A 51 12.78 2.66 -12.71
C GLU A 51 12.59 2.69 -11.19
N ILE A 52 11.90 1.71 -10.62
CA ILE A 52 11.79 1.56 -9.16
C ILE A 52 13.17 1.44 -8.50
N PHE A 53 14.07 0.63 -9.10
CA PHE A 53 15.44 0.49 -8.58
C PHE A 53 16.27 1.78 -8.64
N ARG A 54 16.07 2.64 -9.66
CA ARG A 54 16.75 3.95 -9.73
C ARG A 54 16.32 4.90 -8.62
N ARG A 55 15.14 4.69 -8.05
CA ARG A 55 14.59 5.47 -6.95
C ARG A 55 15.04 4.98 -5.58
N LEU A 56 15.80 3.90 -5.47
CA LEU A 56 16.33 3.43 -4.20
C LEU A 56 17.23 4.50 -3.56
N PRO A 57 17.06 4.76 -2.24
CA PRO A 57 17.93 5.67 -1.50
C PRO A 57 19.39 5.20 -1.55
N ARG A 58 20.33 6.13 -1.65
CA ARG A 58 21.77 5.82 -1.80
C ARG A 58 22.37 5.01 -0.65
N HIS A 59 21.76 5.04 0.52
CA HIS A 59 22.19 4.32 1.70
C HIS A 59 21.72 2.86 1.76
N VAL A 60 20.91 2.43 0.80
CA VAL A 60 20.39 1.05 0.71
C VAL A 60 21.40 0.18 -0.06
N HIS A 61 21.87 -0.88 0.58
CA HIS A 61 22.73 -1.87 -0.05
C HIS A 61 21.92 -2.97 -0.71
N VAL A 62 22.05 -3.11 -2.03
CA VAL A 62 21.35 -4.14 -2.79
C VAL A 62 22.19 -5.41 -2.84
N ILE A 63 21.61 -6.51 -2.39
CA ILE A 63 22.20 -7.85 -2.38
C ILE A 63 21.48 -8.70 -3.41
N CYS A 64 22.17 -9.08 -4.49
CA CYS A 64 21.62 -10.03 -5.45
C CYS A 64 21.75 -11.45 -4.90
N LYS A 65 20.60 -12.11 -4.67
CA LYS A 65 20.58 -13.52 -4.27
C LYS A 65 21.24 -14.36 -5.36
N PRO A 66 22.35 -15.06 -5.07
CA PRO A 66 22.93 -15.98 -6.04
C PRO A 66 21.95 -17.13 -6.33
N GLY A 67 22.07 -17.81 -7.47
CA GLY A 67 21.21 -18.94 -7.83
C GLY A 67 21.06 -19.96 -6.68
N ALA A 68 20.02 -20.80 -6.69
CA ALA A 68 19.74 -21.73 -5.59
C ALA A 68 20.92 -22.70 -5.32
N ALA A 69 21.12 -23.08 -4.06
CA ALA A 69 22.09 -24.12 -3.71
C ALA A 69 21.69 -25.46 -4.34
N PRO A 70 22.66 -26.36 -4.58
CA PRO A 70 22.33 -27.73 -4.94
C PRO A 70 21.45 -28.38 -3.88
N TRP A 71 20.35 -28.97 -4.33
CA TRP A 71 19.44 -29.71 -3.48
C TRP A 71 20.00 -31.08 -3.15
N ARG A 72 19.87 -31.48 -1.88
CA ARG A 72 19.87 -32.92 -1.57
C ARG A 72 18.56 -33.53 -1.97
N ILE A 73 18.53 -34.81 -2.42
CA ILE A 73 17.34 -35.45 -2.96
C ILE A 73 16.14 -35.37 -2.01
N HIS A 74 16.34 -35.63 -0.72
CA HIS A 74 15.29 -35.58 0.28
C HIS A 74 14.79 -34.15 0.56
N GLU A 75 15.67 -33.14 0.54
CA GLU A 75 15.30 -31.72 0.69
C GLU A 75 14.39 -31.27 -0.45
N ARG A 76 14.78 -31.61 -1.68
CA ARG A 76 13.95 -31.30 -2.86
C ARG A 76 12.57 -31.96 -2.77
N SER A 77 12.52 -33.20 -2.29
CA SER A 77 11.26 -33.89 -2.04
C SER A 77 10.41 -33.16 -1.00
N CYS A 78 11.00 -32.74 0.12
CA CYS A 78 10.32 -31.99 1.17
C CYS A 78 9.74 -30.67 0.64
N VAL A 79 10.54 -29.82 -0.01
CA VAL A 79 10.06 -28.54 -0.52
C VAL A 79 9.00 -28.71 -1.61
N ASN A 80 9.18 -29.65 -2.55
CA ASN A 80 8.19 -29.91 -3.60
C ASN A 80 6.89 -30.47 -3.04
N ASN A 81 6.95 -31.30 -2.01
CA ASN A 81 5.77 -31.87 -1.39
C ASN A 81 5.03 -30.83 -0.56
N PHE A 82 5.74 -29.99 0.20
CA PHE A 82 5.13 -28.84 0.88
C PHE A 82 4.42 -27.91 -0.11
N ALA A 83 5.04 -27.65 -1.27
CA ALA A 83 4.44 -26.87 -2.32
C ALA A 83 3.11 -27.43 -2.86
N ARG A 84 2.91 -28.76 -2.79
CA ARG A 84 1.68 -29.43 -3.25
C ARG A 84 0.65 -29.64 -2.15
N HIS A 85 1.10 -29.89 -0.93
CA HIS A 85 0.25 -30.33 0.19
C HIS A 85 0.70 -29.67 1.52
N PRO A 86 0.52 -28.36 1.69
CA PRO A 86 1.07 -27.63 2.85
C PRO A 86 0.52 -28.12 4.20
N ASP A 87 -0.69 -28.64 4.22
CA ASP A 87 -1.36 -29.11 5.45
C ASP A 87 -1.06 -30.58 5.80
N ALA A 88 -0.37 -31.31 4.93
CA ALA A 88 -0.16 -32.75 5.09
C ALA A 88 1.08 -33.12 5.91
N TYR A 89 1.97 -32.16 6.17
CA TYR A 89 3.27 -32.45 6.76
C TYR A 89 3.36 -32.00 8.22
N THR A 90 3.21 -32.94 9.12
CA THR A 90 3.27 -32.75 10.57
C THR A 90 4.52 -33.37 11.22
N SER A 91 5.31 -34.16 10.46
CA SER A 91 6.47 -34.85 11.02
C SER A 91 7.66 -33.89 11.24
N GLN A 92 8.29 -34.01 12.40
CA GLN A 92 9.48 -33.23 12.74
C GLN A 92 10.62 -33.43 11.72
N SER A 93 10.86 -34.68 11.27
CA SER A 93 11.90 -35.00 10.29
C SER A 93 11.71 -34.30 8.94
N PHE A 94 10.47 -34.04 8.54
CA PHE A 94 10.19 -33.26 7.34
C PHE A 94 10.64 -31.80 7.54
N TRP A 95 10.23 -31.17 8.64
CA TRP A 95 10.59 -29.80 8.95
C TRP A 95 12.08 -29.62 9.18
N ASP A 96 12.76 -30.60 9.80
CA ASP A 96 14.21 -30.57 9.95
C ASP A 96 14.93 -30.53 8.60
N ALA A 97 14.48 -31.31 7.62
CA ALA A 97 15.05 -31.29 6.28
C ALA A 97 14.72 -30.01 5.51
N TYR A 98 13.49 -29.49 5.67
CA TYR A 98 13.06 -28.22 5.08
C TYR A 98 13.91 -27.06 5.58
N TRP A 99 14.03 -26.92 6.88
CA TRP A 99 14.80 -25.83 7.49
C TRP A 99 16.30 -25.95 7.26
N ALA A 100 16.86 -27.16 7.27
CA ALA A 100 18.26 -27.38 6.95
C ALA A 100 18.63 -26.84 5.56
N TYR A 101 17.73 -26.96 4.57
CA TYR A 101 17.92 -26.34 3.25
C TYR A 101 17.95 -24.83 3.35
N TYR A 102 16.92 -24.20 3.93
CA TYR A 102 16.82 -22.74 3.97
C TYR A 102 17.90 -22.08 4.86
N GLU A 103 18.30 -22.71 5.97
CA GLU A 103 19.42 -22.24 6.78
C GLU A 103 20.75 -22.29 6.00
N ARG A 104 20.96 -23.30 5.20
CA ARG A 104 22.13 -23.38 4.29
C ARG A 104 22.08 -22.29 3.23
N GLU A 105 20.89 -21.98 2.69
CA GLU A 105 20.70 -20.86 1.75
C GLU A 105 21.03 -19.52 2.42
N THR A 106 20.60 -19.26 3.64
CA THR A 106 20.93 -18.00 4.34
C THR A 106 22.44 -17.84 4.53
N ARG A 107 23.16 -18.94 4.88
CA ARG A 107 24.63 -18.93 4.96
C ARG A 107 25.30 -18.72 3.60
N ARG A 108 24.74 -19.27 2.54
CA ARG A 108 25.28 -19.08 1.19
C ARG A 108 25.15 -17.64 0.72
N ILE A 109 24.09 -16.93 1.15
CA ILE A 109 23.82 -15.54 0.78
C ILE A 109 24.68 -14.56 1.58
N LEU A 110 24.75 -14.70 2.91
CA LEU A 110 25.39 -13.75 3.82
C LEU A 110 26.53 -14.35 4.68
N GLY A 111 26.94 -15.59 4.42
CA GLY A 111 27.93 -16.25 5.28
C GLY A 111 27.42 -16.43 6.70
N ASP A 112 28.28 -16.15 7.65
CA ASP A 112 27.94 -16.20 9.08
C ASP A 112 27.26 -14.92 9.59
N PHE A 113 27.14 -13.89 8.74
CA PHE A 113 26.48 -12.66 9.12
C PHE A 113 24.98 -12.89 9.36
N VAL A 114 24.49 -12.37 10.49
CA VAL A 114 23.11 -12.45 10.92
C VAL A 114 22.60 -11.01 11.11
N PRO A 115 21.60 -10.55 10.32
CA PRO A 115 21.02 -9.22 10.50
C PRO A 115 20.24 -9.14 11.83
N ASP A 116 20.12 -7.94 12.41
CA ASP A 116 19.30 -7.72 13.62
C ASP A 116 17.84 -8.00 13.33
N ALA A 117 17.34 -7.63 12.13
CA ALA A 117 16.00 -7.99 11.66
C ALA A 117 16.01 -8.40 10.19
N ALA A 118 15.18 -9.39 9.83
CA ALA A 118 14.92 -9.84 8.47
C ALA A 118 13.40 -9.76 8.17
N ILE A 119 13.04 -9.13 7.05
CA ILE A 119 11.68 -8.70 6.75
C ILE A 119 11.27 -9.15 5.34
N GLU A 120 10.20 -9.91 5.23
CA GLU A 120 9.47 -10.12 3.97
C GLU A 120 8.42 -9.03 3.82
N TYR A 121 8.69 -8.06 2.96
CA TYR A 121 7.83 -6.88 2.86
C TYR A 121 6.60 -7.09 1.98
N ASP A 122 6.67 -7.93 0.93
CA ASP A 122 5.49 -8.17 0.06
C ASP A 122 4.48 -9.15 0.68
N GLY A 123 4.95 -10.21 1.32
CA GLY A 123 4.14 -11.21 2.01
C GLY A 123 3.44 -12.26 1.12
N TYR A 124 3.82 -12.40 -0.14
CA TYR A 124 3.14 -13.30 -1.10
C TYR A 124 3.96 -14.52 -1.53
N ALA A 125 5.25 -14.54 -1.28
CA ALA A 125 6.15 -15.55 -1.82
C ALA A 125 6.67 -16.51 -0.73
N GLU A 126 6.20 -17.77 -0.75
CA GLU A 126 6.60 -18.83 0.18
C GLU A 126 8.13 -18.94 0.36
N THR A 127 8.87 -18.95 -0.75
CA THR A 127 10.34 -19.10 -0.73
C THR A 127 11.01 -17.97 0.08
N TRP A 128 10.49 -16.75 -0.03
CA TRP A 128 11.04 -15.61 0.69
C TRP A 128 10.63 -15.60 2.16
N VAL A 129 9.38 -15.95 2.47
CA VAL A 129 8.95 -16.14 3.88
C VAL A 129 9.79 -17.23 4.54
N SER A 130 10.09 -18.33 3.84
CA SER A 130 10.94 -19.40 4.36
C SER A 130 12.38 -18.95 4.59
N LEU A 131 12.95 -18.15 3.69
CA LEU A 131 14.28 -17.58 3.87
C LEU A 131 14.32 -16.63 5.07
N ILE A 132 13.33 -15.76 5.22
CA ILE A 132 13.22 -14.84 6.37
C ILE A 132 13.10 -15.64 7.67
N ALA A 133 12.20 -16.62 7.74
CA ALA A 133 12.07 -17.50 8.90
C ALA A 133 13.38 -18.24 9.24
N ALA A 134 14.14 -18.67 8.21
CA ALA A 134 15.43 -19.31 8.42
C ALA A 134 16.50 -18.37 9.02
N TRP A 135 16.47 -17.06 8.74
CA TRP A 135 17.28 -16.10 9.47
C TRP A 135 16.86 -15.99 10.95
N GLY A 136 15.55 -16.12 11.25
CA GLY A 136 15.05 -16.21 12.62
C GLY A 136 15.67 -17.35 13.41
N ARG A 137 15.80 -18.52 12.80
CA ARG A 137 16.45 -19.69 13.38
C ARG A 137 17.96 -19.48 13.64
N ARG A 138 18.56 -18.45 13.04
CA ARG A 138 19.93 -18.03 13.25
C ARG A 138 20.07 -16.85 14.23
N GLY A 139 18.95 -16.32 14.74
CA GLY A 139 18.95 -15.25 15.75
C GLY A 139 18.50 -13.88 15.27
N SER A 140 18.10 -13.71 14.01
CA SER A 140 17.42 -12.49 13.56
C SER A 140 16.01 -12.41 14.11
N ARG A 141 15.51 -11.20 14.37
CA ARG A 141 14.09 -10.98 14.50
C ARG A 141 13.44 -10.99 13.11
N THR A 142 12.29 -11.62 12.98
CA THR A 142 11.69 -11.87 11.67
C THR A 142 10.27 -11.35 11.56
N SER A 143 9.91 -10.82 10.39
CA SER A 143 8.55 -10.36 10.13
C SER A 143 8.13 -10.58 8.67
N CYS A 144 6.80 -10.78 8.49
CA CYS A 144 6.16 -10.90 7.18
C CYS A 144 5.00 -9.91 7.10
N TYR A 145 4.96 -9.09 6.03
CA TYR A 145 3.92 -8.08 5.86
C TYR A 145 2.67 -8.63 5.19
N GLN A 146 1.54 -7.95 5.41
CA GLN A 146 0.24 -8.19 4.79
C GLN A 146 -0.30 -6.87 4.26
N HIS A 147 -0.45 -6.77 2.94
CA HIS A 147 -0.88 -5.54 2.28
C HIS A 147 -2.36 -5.53 1.89
N ASN A 148 -3.05 -6.66 2.02
CA ASN A 148 -4.46 -6.81 1.64
C ASN A 148 -5.22 -7.74 2.58
N GLN A 149 -6.52 -7.90 2.32
CA GLN A 149 -7.36 -8.91 2.95
C GLN A 149 -6.91 -10.29 2.43
N MET A 150 -6.09 -10.98 3.23
CA MET A 150 -5.37 -12.17 2.80
C MET A 150 -6.29 -13.37 2.50
N ASP A 151 -7.47 -13.44 3.11
CA ASP A 151 -8.51 -14.44 2.79
C ASP A 151 -9.06 -14.24 1.38
N ASN A 152 -9.30 -12.99 0.95
CA ASN A 152 -9.74 -12.66 -0.39
C ASN A 152 -8.63 -12.91 -1.42
N GLU A 153 -7.40 -12.49 -1.13
CA GLU A 153 -6.25 -12.76 -1.99
C GLU A 153 -6.03 -14.27 -2.19
N TYR A 154 -6.19 -15.07 -1.13
CA TYR A 154 -6.10 -16.52 -1.18
C TYR A 154 -7.20 -17.15 -2.05
N ARG A 155 -8.46 -16.74 -1.82
CA ARG A 155 -9.60 -17.32 -2.50
C ARG A 155 -9.66 -16.95 -3.98
N ASP A 156 -9.35 -15.67 -4.29
CA ASP A 156 -9.69 -15.09 -5.59
C ASP A 156 -8.50 -15.03 -6.56
N LYS A 157 -7.23 -15.02 -6.03
CA LYS A 157 -6.04 -14.79 -6.88
C LYS A 157 -4.89 -15.76 -6.65
N TYR A 158 -4.55 -16.04 -5.41
CA TYR A 158 -3.30 -16.71 -5.04
C TYR A 158 -3.53 -17.91 -4.13
N PRO A 159 -4.03 -19.06 -4.63
CA PRO A 159 -4.27 -20.26 -3.81
C PRO A 159 -2.98 -20.79 -3.16
N ASN A 160 -1.80 -20.45 -3.68
CA ASN A 160 -0.51 -20.76 -3.08
C ASN A 160 -0.26 -20.05 -1.73
N LEU A 161 -1.04 -19.02 -1.37
CA LEU A 161 -0.93 -18.34 -0.08
C LEU A 161 -1.17 -19.28 1.11
N ARG A 162 -1.85 -20.41 0.93
CA ARG A 162 -1.96 -21.43 1.98
C ARG A 162 -0.60 -21.83 2.55
N ARG A 163 0.43 -21.91 1.71
CA ARG A 163 1.81 -22.22 2.12
C ARG A 163 2.44 -21.11 2.94
N VAL A 164 2.21 -19.86 2.55
CA VAL A 164 2.65 -18.68 3.30
C VAL A 164 1.99 -18.64 4.68
N PHE A 165 0.70 -18.94 4.75
CA PHE A 165 -0.04 -18.96 6.01
C PHE A 165 0.48 -20.03 6.99
N THR A 166 0.88 -21.19 6.49
CA THR A 166 1.49 -22.25 7.31
C THR A 166 2.81 -21.77 7.93
N LEU A 167 3.57 -20.92 7.23
CA LEU A 167 4.86 -20.39 7.68
C LEU A 167 4.75 -19.20 8.64
N TYR A 168 3.55 -18.66 8.86
CA TYR A 168 3.38 -17.55 9.81
C TYR A 168 3.76 -17.92 11.26
N SER A 169 3.72 -19.20 11.61
CA SER A 169 4.21 -19.70 12.92
C SER A 169 5.73 -19.64 13.08
N ASP A 170 6.47 -19.49 11.99
CA ASP A 170 7.93 -19.53 11.96
C ASP A 170 8.57 -18.13 11.86
N VAL A 171 7.76 -17.06 11.92
CA VAL A 171 8.22 -15.68 12.02
C VAL A 171 7.78 -15.04 13.34
N ASP A 172 8.52 -14.06 13.85
CA ASP A 172 8.22 -13.40 15.14
C ASP A 172 7.02 -12.46 15.07
N ALA A 173 6.72 -11.91 13.90
CA ALA A 173 5.59 -11.02 13.70
C ALA A 173 5.00 -11.12 12.28
N VAL A 174 3.66 -11.00 12.20
CA VAL A 174 2.95 -10.73 10.95
C VAL A 174 2.42 -9.30 11.02
N VAL A 175 2.78 -8.46 10.07
CA VAL A 175 2.57 -7.01 10.13
C VAL A 175 1.58 -6.59 9.04
N ALA A 176 0.37 -6.21 9.42
CA ALA A 176 -0.61 -5.66 8.48
C ALA A 176 -0.41 -4.14 8.32
N VAL A 177 -0.68 -3.61 7.13
CA VAL A 177 -0.49 -2.18 6.83
C VAL A 177 -1.57 -1.26 7.43
N SER A 178 -2.47 -1.78 8.23
CA SER A 178 -3.37 -0.99 9.08
C SER A 178 -3.91 -1.82 10.25
N PRO A 179 -4.29 -1.19 11.39
CA PRO A 179 -4.93 -1.89 12.51
C PRO A 179 -6.24 -2.58 12.11
N GLY A 180 -7.03 -1.97 11.23
CA GLY A 180 -8.28 -2.57 10.70
C GLY A 180 -8.00 -3.84 9.90
N LEU A 181 -7.00 -3.80 9.03
CA LEU A 181 -6.56 -4.97 8.26
C LEU A 181 -6.00 -6.07 9.18
N ALA A 182 -5.23 -5.69 10.20
CA ALA A 182 -4.70 -6.66 11.19
C ALA A 182 -5.83 -7.42 11.90
N ARG A 183 -6.88 -6.72 12.33
CA ARG A 183 -8.07 -7.35 12.94
C ARG A 183 -8.80 -8.25 11.95
N HIS A 184 -9.05 -7.75 10.72
CA HIS A 184 -9.72 -8.52 9.67
C HIS A 184 -8.96 -9.81 9.36
N ASN A 185 -7.68 -9.73 9.02
CA ASN A 185 -6.87 -10.88 8.66
C ASN A 185 -6.76 -11.89 9.82
N ARG A 186 -6.60 -11.44 11.06
CA ARG A 186 -6.59 -12.32 12.23
C ARG A 186 -7.88 -13.15 12.32
N THR A 187 -9.05 -12.50 12.20
CA THR A 187 -10.35 -13.18 12.28
C THR A 187 -10.55 -14.14 11.10
N ARG A 188 -10.32 -13.67 9.89
CA ARG A 188 -10.61 -14.45 8.68
C ARG A 188 -9.66 -15.63 8.51
N LEU A 189 -8.38 -15.46 8.85
CA LEU A 189 -7.41 -16.56 8.79
C LEU A 189 -7.68 -17.60 9.87
N ALA A 190 -8.15 -17.19 11.05
CA ALA A 190 -8.59 -18.16 12.08
C ALA A 190 -9.78 -19.01 11.63
N GLU A 191 -10.73 -18.43 10.89
CA GLU A 191 -11.85 -19.16 10.28
C GLU A 191 -11.38 -20.20 9.23
N LEU A 192 -10.25 -19.96 8.60
CA LEU A 192 -9.60 -20.91 7.68
C LEU A 192 -8.75 -21.97 8.40
N GLY A 193 -8.82 -22.03 9.74
CA GLY A 193 -8.06 -22.98 10.56
C GLY A 193 -6.58 -22.63 10.69
N ILE A 194 -6.19 -21.39 10.33
CA ILE A 194 -4.82 -20.91 10.50
C ILE A 194 -4.73 -20.31 11.90
N GLY A 195 -4.27 -21.12 12.83
CA GLY A 195 -4.04 -20.73 14.21
C GLY A 195 -2.91 -19.71 14.26
N LEU A 196 -3.26 -18.43 14.45
CA LEU A 196 -2.29 -17.40 14.69
C LEU A 196 -1.90 -17.42 16.18
N SER A 197 -0.98 -18.33 16.54
CA SER A 197 -0.21 -18.24 17.80
C SER A 197 0.70 -16.99 17.78
N LEU A 198 0.60 -16.18 16.73
CA LEU A 198 1.49 -15.12 16.34
C LEU A 198 1.05 -13.76 16.85
N ARG A 199 2.03 -12.94 17.09
CA ARG A 199 1.87 -11.53 17.32
C ARG A 199 1.49 -10.84 16.01
N GLN A 200 0.17 -10.74 15.73
CA GLN A 200 -0.34 -9.92 14.63
C GLN A 200 -0.20 -8.45 15.01
N LEU A 201 0.66 -7.74 14.31
CA LEU A 201 0.92 -6.32 14.50
C LEU A 201 0.39 -5.49 13.33
N SER A 202 0.48 -4.18 13.45
CA SER A 202 0.20 -3.27 12.34
C SER A 202 1.21 -2.14 12.27
N ALA A 203 1.61 -1.80 11.05
CA ALA A 203 2.43 -0.64 10.74
C ALA A 203 1.92 -0.02 9.44
N ARG A 204 1.49 1.25 9.50
CA ARG A 204 0.90 1.93 8.35
C ARG A 204 1.93 2.18 7.26
N ASN A 205 1.46 2.29 6.01
CA ASN A 205 2.30 2.70 4.90
C ASN A 205 2.84 4.13 5.11
N LEU A 206 4.11 4.34 4.79
CA LEU A 206 4.68 5.68 4.69
C LEU A 206 4.43 6.25 3.30
N LEU A 207 4.48 7.57 3.19
CA LEU A 207 4.33 8.30 1.95
C LEU A 207 5.58 9.14 1.64
N ASP A 208 6.02 9.13 0.41
CA ASP A 208 7.04 10.05 -0.11
C ASP A 208 6.39 11.43 -0.37
N ILE A 209 6.38 12.25 0.68
CA ILE A 209 5.68 13.54 0.73
C ILE A 209 6.26 14.51 -0.29
N GLU A 210 7.59 14.53 -0.40
CA GLU A 210 8.31 15.45 -1.30
C GLU A 210 7.97 15.11 -2.75
N ARG A 211 8.04 13.84 -3.13
CA ARG A 211 7.67 13.39 -4.46
C ARG A 211 6.23 13.75 -4.82
N VAL A 212 5.28 13.56 -3.90
CA VAL A 212 3.86 13.87 -4.13
C VAL A 212 3.69 15.38 -4.36
N ARG A 213 4.23 16.20 -3.48
CA ARG A 213 4.08 17.67 -3.54
C ARG A 213 4.81 18.30 -4.72
N LEU A 214 6.06 17.89 -4.98
CA LEU A 214 6.81 18.37 -6.15
C LEU A 214 6.20 17.87 -7.45
N GLY A 215 5.79 16.60 -7.48
CA GLY A 215 5.15 16.01 -8.65
C GLY A 215 3.85 16.73 -9.03
N ALA A 216 3.07 17.19 -8.06
CA ALA A 216 1.83 17.92 -8.30
C ALA A 216 2.03 19.33 -8.93
N GLN A 217 3.25 19.87 -8.88
CA GLN A 217 3.57 21.16 -9.50
C GLN A 217 3.87 21.05 -11.01
N ALA A 218 4.01 19.85 -11.53
CA ALA A 218 4.21 19.63 -12.96
C ALA A 218 2.92 19.95 -13.74
N PRO A 219 3.02 20.28 -15.05
CA PRO A 219 1.85 20.47 -15.89
C PRO A 219 0.97 19.21 -15.92
N ALA A 220 -0.34 19.40 -15.84
CA ALA A 220 -1.30 18.35 -16.04
C ALA A 220 -1.35 17.94 -17.53
N PRO A 221 -1.75 16.72 -17.87
CA PRO A 221 -1.95 16.32 -19.27
C PRO A 221 -3.03 17.15 -19.97
N ASP A 222 -2.84 17.42 -21.26
CA ASP A 222 -3.81 18.19 -22.07
C ASP A 222 -5.25 17.62 -21.99
N ALA A 223 -5.37 16.29 -22.00
CA ALA A 223 -6.66 15.63 -21.89
C ALA A 223 -7.36 15.87 -20.53
N PHE A 224 -6.61 16.04 -19.45
CA PHE A 224 -7.17 16.41 -18.15
C PHE A 224 -7.53 17.91 -18.10
N THR A 225 -6.68 18.75 -18.68
CA THR A 225 -6.95 20.18 -18.78
C THR A 225 -8.21 20.45 -19.60
N ALA A 226 -8.38 19.80 -20.76
CA ALA A 226 -9.60 19.89 -21.56
C ALA A 226 -10.85 19.44 -20.77
N LEU A 227 -10.73 18.35 -20.00
CA LEU A 227 -11.83 17.89 -19.16
C LEU A 227 -12.21 18.95 -18.10
N LYS A 228 -11.25 19.67 -17.54
CA LYS A 228 -11.49 20.77 -16.59
C LYS A 228 -12.10 22.01 -17.23
N ASP A 229 -11.79 22.29 -18.48
CA ASP A 229 -12.33 23.45 -19.20
C ASP A 229 -13.81 23.22 -19.61
N GLU A 230 -14.23 21.96 -19.74
CA GLU A 230 -15.57 21.58 -20.18
C GLU A 230 -16.55 21.26 -19.04
N HIS A 231 -16.04 21.07 -17.80
CA HIS A 231 -16.85 20.62 -16.66
C HIS A 231 -16.66 21.50 -15.42
N ASP A 232 -17.74 21.70 -14.66
CA ASP A 232 -17.73 22.47 -13.43
C ASP A 232 -17.00 21.73 -12.29
N PHE A 233 -17.07 20.40 -12.29
CA PHE A 233 -16.39 19.53 -11.34
C PHE A 233 -15.68 18.40 -12.05
N VAL A 234 -14.42 18.18 -11.73
CA VAL A 234 -13.66 17.03 -12.23
C VAL A 234 -13.29 16.07 -11.12
N LEU A 235 -13.81 14.86 -11.23
CA LEU A 235 -13.48 13.74 -10.38
C LEU A 235 -12.23 13.02 -10.91
N THR A 236 -11.47 12.37 -10.02
CA THR A 236 -10.42 11.44 -10.43
C THR A 236 -10.43 10.16 -9.62
N THR A 237 -10.02 9.07 -10.25
CA THR A 237 -9.67 7.82 -9.58
C THR A 237 -8.34 7.32 -10.12
N MET A 238 -7.55 6.65 -9.28
CA MET A 238 -6.22 6.18 -9.65
C MET A 238 -6.00 4.74 -9.18
N GLY A 239 -5.59 3.88 -10.12
CA GLY A 239 -5.26 2.49 -9.82
C GLY A 239 -5.33 1.60 -11.04
N ARG A 240 -4.93 0.33 -10.85
CA ARG A 240 -5.02 -0.68 -11.91
C ARG A 240 -6.47 -0.84 -12.38
N MET A 241 -6.70 -0.93 -13.68
CA MET A 241 -8.03 -1.24 -14.24
C MET A 241 -8.34 -2.73 -14.08
N SER A 242 -8.90 -3.07 -12.93
CA SER A 242 -9.16 -4.45 -12.48
C SER A 242 -10.45 -4.51 -11.64
N MET A 243 -11.00 -5.71 -11.48
CA MET A 243 -12.28 -5.90 -10.77
C MET A 243 -12.27 -5.31 -9.35
N GLU A 244 -11.18 -5.48 -8.62
CA GLU A 244 -11.06 -4.99 -7.25
C GLU A 244 -11.08 -3.47 -7.12
N LYS A 245 -10.76 -2.72 -8.19
CA LYS A 245 -10.78 -1.25 -8.19
C LYS A 245 -12.13 -0.66 -8.55
N ASN A 246 -13.05 -1.46 -9.06
CA ASN A 246 -14.48 -1.13 -9.24
C ASN A 246 -14.75 0.17 -10.03
N GLN A 247 -13.88 0.52 -11.00
CA GLN A 247 -14.05 1.74 -11.82
C GLN A 247 -15.34 1.72 -12.63
N ALA A 248 -15.86 0.53 -12.98
CA ALA A 248 -17.13 0.40 -13.70
C ALA A 248 -18.30 1.00 -12.89
N ALA A 249 -18.38 0.72 -11.59
CA ALA A 249 -19.41 1.30 -10.72
C ALA A 249 -19.27 2.82 -10.58
N LEU A 250 -18.04 3.36 -10.61
CA LEU A 250 -17.83 4.80 -10.62
C LEU A 250 -18.29 5.45 -11.93
N ILE A 251 -18.05 4.82 -13.08
CA ILE A 251 -18.54 5.29 -14.38
C ILE A 251 -20.09 5.32 -14.37
N GLU A 252 -20.72 4.27 -13.84
CA GLU A 252 -22.18 4.21 -13.68
C GLU A 252 -22.69 5.27 -12.69
N ALA A 253 -21.96 5.55 -11.62
CA ALA A 253 -22.32 6.62 -10.69
C ALA A 253 -22.32 8.00 -11.36
N VAL A 254 -21.35 8.26 -12.26
CA VAL A 254 -21.32 9.51 -13.05
C VAL A 254 -22.54 9.59 -13.98
N ALA A 255 -22.94 8.48 -14.63
CA ALA A 255 -24.17 8.45 -15.43
C ALA A 255 -25.41 8.81 -14.61
N LEU A 256 -25.57 8.18 -13.42
CA LEU A 256 -26.68 8.44 -12.50
C LEU A 256 -26.76 9.91 -12.04
N LEU A 257 -25.58 10.51 -11.74
CA LEU A 257 -25.53 11.92 -11.34
C LEU A 257 -26.05 12.85 -12.44
N ARG A 258 -25.74 12.54 -13.69
CA ARG A 258 -26.16 13.32 -14.86
C ARG A 258 -27.65 13.13 -15.21
N GLU A 259 -28.17 11.89 -15.15
CA GLU A 259 -29.56 11.59 -15.39
C GLU A 259 -30.48 12.27 -14.39
N GLN A 260 -30.13 12.29 -13.11
CA GLN A 260 -30.95 12.94 -12.06
C GLN A 260 -31.03 14.45 -12.22
N ASP A 261 -30.02 15.04 -12.84
CA ASP A 261 -29.98 16.48 -13.08
C ASP A 261 -30.74 16.85 -14.37
N GLY A 262 -30.72 16.00 -15.42
CA GLY A 262 -31.48 16.16 -16.63
C GLY A 262 -33.04 16.06 -16.41
N ALA A 263 -33.43 15.18 -15.48
CA ALA A 263 -34.87 15.01 -15.16
C ALA A 263 -35.49 16.21 -14.38
N ARG A 264 -34.68 17.09 -13.80
CA ARG A 264 -35.13 18.29 -13.09
C ARG A 264 -35.33 19.51 -14.01
N SER A 265 -34.74 19.51 -15.21
CA SER A 265 -34.80 20.61 -16.15
C SER A 265 -36.06 20.61 -17.04
N ASP A 266 -36.90 19.53 -17.04
CA ASP A 266 -38.02 19.36 -17.93
C ASP A 266 -39.38 19.74 -17.33
N ASP A 267 -39.46 20.33 -16.11
CA ASP A 267 -40.72 20.84 -15.55
C ASP A 267 -40.78 22.38 -15.61
N PRO A 268 -41.53 22.96 -16.61
CA PRO A 268 -41.63 24.41 -16.79
C PRO A 268 -42.71 25.08 -15.91
N GLY A 269 -43.08 24.46 -14.77
CA GLY A 269 -44.35 24.74 -14.11
C GLY A 269 -44.36 25.52 -12.80
N ASP A 270 -43.22 25.90 -12.18
CA ASP A 270 -43.25 26.75 -10.99
C ASP A 270 -42.18 27.88 -11.10
N GLY A 271 -42.69 29.09 -11.30
CA GLY A 271 -41.92 30.30 -11.54
C GLY A 271 -41.15 30.82 -10.30
N THR A 272 -40.58 29.96 -9.50
CA THR A 272 -39.53 30.28 -8.53
C THR A 272 -38.20 29.99 -9.16
N GLU A 273 -37.49 31.01 -9.63
CA GLU A 273 -36.09 30.96 -10.00
C GLU A 273 -35.26 30.60 -8.72
N ASP A 274 -35.27 29.32 -8.36
CA ASP A 274 -34.30 28.80 -7.43
C ASP A 274 -33.02 28.47 -8.21
N ASP A 275 -32.07 29.40 -8.22
CA ASP A 275 -30.77 29.34 -8.90
C ASP A 275 -29.90 28.18 -8.38
N SER A 276 -30.41 27.39 -7.41
CA SER A 276 -29.75 26.23 -6.83
C SER A 276 -29.92 24.90 -7.59
N ALA A 277 -30.71 24.92 -8.71
CA ALA A 277 -31.10 23.71 -9.44
C ALA A 277 -30.32 23.46 -10.74
N GLN A 278 -29.16 24.11 -10.93
CA GLN A 278 -28.28 23.75 -12.05
C GLN A 278 -27.67 22.36 -11.83
N GLY A 279 -27.90 21.45 -12.77
CA GLY A 279 -27.34 20.11 -12.76
C GLY A 279 -25.80 20.11 -12.68
N LEU A 280 -25.25 19.16 -11.95
CA LEU A 280 -23.79 19.04 -11.77
C LEU A 280 -23.12 18.58 -13.09
N ASN A 281 -22.48 19.50 -13.81
CA ASN A 281 -21.65 19.14 -14.96
C ASN A 281 -20.33 18.51 -14.53
N ILE A 282 -20.29 17.16 -14.54
CA ILE A 282 -19.21 16.37 -13.96
C ILE A 282 -18.38 15.68 -15.04
N GLY A 283 -17.05 15.85 -14.96
CA GLY A 283 -16.04 15.08 -15.67
C GLY A 283 -15.37 14.05 -14.77
N LEU A 284 -14.91 12.93 -15.33
CA LEU A 284 -14.15 11.89 -14.62
C LEU A 284 -12.86 11.54 -15.36
N ALA A 285 -11.71 11.70 -14.70
CA ALA A 285 -10.42 11.24 -15.16
C ALA A 285 -10.04 9.92 -14.48
N ILE A 286 -9.77 8.86 -15.24
CA ILE A 286 -9.32 7.56 -14.72
C ILE A 286 -7.84 7.38 -15.06
N VAL A 287 -6.99 7.34 -14.03
CA VAL A 287 -5.54 7.14 -14.15
C VAL A 287 -5.17 5.69 -13.86
N GLY A 288 -4.41 5.08 -14.75
CA GLY A 288 -3.93 3.71 -14.65
C GLY A 288 -4.19 2.90 -15.91
N SER A 289 -3.79 1.66 -15.89
CA SER A 289 -4.00 0.70 -16.98
C SER A 289 -4.35 -0.67 -16.40
N GLY A 290 -4.85 -1.58 -17.23
CA GLY A 290 -5.15 -2.94 -16.79
C GLY A 290 -6.04 -3.71 -17.74
N VAL A 291 -6.33 -4.95 -17.35
CA VAL A 291 -7.07 -5.92 -18.18
C VAL A 291 -8.51 -5.49 -18.50
N LEU A 292 -9.09 -4.59 -17.72
CA LEU A 292 -10.46 -4.10 -17.91
C LEU A 292 -10.56 -2.84 -18.77
N GLU A 293 -9.46 -2.29 -19.30
CA GLU A 293 -9.50 -1.02 -20.05
C GLU A 293 -10.50 -1.05 -21.21
N GLY A 294 -10.48 -2.11 -22.03
CA GLY A 294 -11.44 -2.26 -23.12
C GLY A 294 -12.90 -2.36 -22.65
N THR A 295 -13.13 -3.05 -21.53
CA THR A 295 -14.47 -3.16 -20.92
C THR A 295 -14.95 -1.81 -20.41
N LEU A 296 -14.08 -1.03 -19.74
CA LEU A 296 -14.43 0.31 -19.25
C LEU A 296 -14.72 1.27 -20.40
N ARG A 297 -13.94 1.22 -21.49
CA ARG A 297 -14.18 2.02 -22.69
C ARG A 297 -15.55 1.71 -23.31
N ALA A 298 -15.86 0.42 -23.49
CA ALA A 298 -17.17 0.00 -23.98
C ALA A 298 -18.33 0.44 -23.06
N ARG A 299 -18.08 0.45 -21.74
CA ARG A 299 -19.08 0.93 -20.76
C ARG A 299 -19.31 2.44 -20.88
N ILE A 300 -18.24 3.23 -21.03
CA ILE A 300 -18.31 4.69 -21.28
C ILE A 300 -19.15 4.96 -22.53
N ASP A 301 -18.85 4.27 -23.63
CA ASP A 301 -19.59 4.45 -24.90
C ASP A 301 -21.06 4.07 -24.77
N SER A 302 -21.37 2.94 -24.13
CA SER A 302 -22.75 2.45 -23.93
C SER A 302 -23.62 3.37 -23.07
N LEU A 303 -23.00 4.17 -22.19
CA LEU A 303 -23.68 5.15 -21.34
C LEU A 303 -23.65 6.57 -21.91
N GLY A 304 -23.11 6.77 -23.12
CA GLY A 304 -23.04 8.09 -23.74
C GLY A 304 -22.11 9.06 -23.01
N LEU A 305 -21.08 8.55 -22.32
CA LEU A 305 -20.18 9.35 -21.49
C LEU A 305 -18.84 9.73 -22.18
N ALA A 306 -18.73 9.57 -23.50
CA ALA A 306 -17.47 9.76 -24.23
C ALA A 306 -16.83 11.15 -24.03
N GLY A 307 -17.63 12.22 -23.82
CA GLY A 307 -17.12 13.56 -23.52
C GLY A 307 -16.92 13.83 -22.01
N HIS A 308 -17.32 12.92 -21.14
CA HIS A 308 -17.35 13.13 -19.69
C HIS A 308 -16.42 12.23 -18.90
N VAL A 309 -15.99 11.11 -19.49
CA VAL A 309 -15.06 10.16 -18.85
C VAL A 309 -13.83 9.96 -19.73
N THR A 310 -12.67 10.29 -19.21
CA THR A 310 -11.39 10.14 -19.91
C THR A 310 -10.51 9.11 -19.24
N LEU A 311 -10.08 8.10 -20.01
CA LEU A 311 -9.06 7.13 -19.58
C LEU A 311 -7.66 7.71 -19.90
N LEU A 312 -6.93 8.16 -18.91
CA LEU A 312 -5.61 8.79 -19.08
C LEU A 312 -4.46 7.78 -19.22
N GLY A 313 -4.74 6.48 -19.02
CA GLY A 313 -3.71 5.44 -19.06
C GLY A 313 -2.76 5.49 -17.87
N GLN A 314 -1.67 4.71 -17.97
CA GLN A 314 -0.62 4.68 -16.96
C GLN A 314 0.23 5.95 -17.05
N MET A 315 0.49 6.57 -15.90
CA MET A 315 1.29 7.79 -15.79
C MET A 315 2.46 7.60 -14.82
N ASP A 316 3.64 8.13 -15.18
CA ASP A 316 4.82 8.16 -14.29
C ASP A 316 4.63 9.19 -13.15
N ASN A 317 3.97 10.29 -13.46
CA ASN A 317 3.59 11.33 -12.51
C ASN A 317 2.10 11.63 -12.57
N PRO A 318 1.25 10.99 -11.74
CA PRO A 318 -0.18 11.22 -11.72
C PRO A 318 -0.61 12.40 -10.83
N PHE A 319 0.31 13.00 -10.08
CA PHE A 319 0.00 13.98 -9.04
C PHE A 319 -0.62 15.29 -9.54
N PRO A 320 -0.29 15.81 -10.75
CA PRO A 320 -1.00 16.97 -11.29
C PRO A 320 -2.50 16.71 -11.52
N VAL A 321 -2.86 15.49 -11.92
CA VAL A 321 -4.26 15.08 -12.05
C VAL A 321 -4.91 14.95 -10.69
N LEU A 322 -4.23 14.28 -9.75
CA LEU A 322 -4.74 14.05 -8.40
C LEU A 322 -4.95 15.36 -7.62
N GLY A 323 -3.99 16.27 -7.65
CA GLY A 323 -4.06 17.57 -6.97
C GLY A 323 -4.92 18.60 -7.71
N GLY A 324 -5.12 18.45 -9.02
CA GLY A 324 -5.94 19.33 -9.85
C GLY A 324 -7.43 18.97 -9.90
N ALA A 325 -7.80 17.77 -9.44
CA ALA A 325 -9.19 17.33 -9.37
C ALA A 325 -9.92 17.92 -8.16
N ASP A 326 -11.24 18.08 -8.27
CA ASP A 326 -12.09 18.56 -7.19
C ASP A 326 -12.40 17.47 -6.17
N LEU A 327 -12.40 16.21 -6.62
CA LEU A 327 -12.67 15.05 -5.78
C LEU A 327 -11.90 13.80 -6.26
N PHE A 328 -11.21 13.14 -5.33
CA PHE A 328 -10.68 11.81 -5.55
C PHE A 328 -11.67 10.75 -5.06
N VAL A 329 -12.02 9.79 -5.92
CA VAL A 329 -12.93 8.69 -5.59
C VAL A 329 -12.21 7.36 -5.62
N LEU A 330 -12.24 6.62 -4.50
CA LEU A 330 -11.68 5.27 -4.37
C LEU A 330 -12.80 4.25 -4.17
N PRO A 331 -13.40 3.71 -5.25
CA PRO A 331 -14.59 2.84 -5.17
C PRO A 331 -14.24 1.36 -4.94
N SER A 332 -13.03 1.06 -4.52
CA SER A 332 -12.45 -0.28 -4.44
C SER A 332 -13.30 -1.26 -3.63
N LEU A 333 -13.30 -2.53 -4.04
CA LEU A 333 -13.93 -3.64 -3.30
C LEU A 333 -13.02 -4.20 -2.21
N HIS A 334 -11.70 -4.06 -2.36
CA HIS A 334 -10.68 -4.56 -1.43
C HIS A 334 -9.52 -3.56 -1.35
N GLU A 335 -9.13 -3.21 -0.13
CA GLU A 335 -7.94 -2.41 0.17
C GLU A 335 -7.35 -2.82 1.51
N GLY A 336 -6.03 -2.74 1.61
CA GLY A 336 -5.33 -2.82 2.89
C GLY A 336 -5.22 -1.45 3.55
N GLN A 337 -4.34 -0.63 3.01
CA GLN A 337 -4.27 0.82 3.22
C GLN A 337 -3.86 1.45 1.89
N PRO A 338 -4.77 2.13 1.20
CA PRO A 338 -4.50 2.64 -0.14
C PRO A 338 -3.57 3.85 -0.09
N VAL A 339 -2.40 3.71 -0.70
CA VAL A 339 -1.42 4.80 -0.83
C VAL A 339 -1.99 5.97 -1.61
N THR A 340 -2.80 5.70 -2.64
CA THR A 340 -3.46 6.74 -3.45
C THR A 340 -4.39 7.64 -2.66
N LEU A 341 -5.05 7.11 -1.62
CA LEU A 341 -5.88 7.90 -0.71
C LEU A 341 -5.01 8.85 0.14
N LEU A 342 -3.87 8.36 0.65
CA LEU A 342 -2.91 9.19 1.39
C LEU A 342 -2.31 10.27 0.49
N GLU A 343 -2.02 9.96 -0.77
CA GLU A 343 -1.53 10.92 -1.77
C GLU A 343 -2.55 12.02 -2.01
N ALA A 344 -3.84 11.70 -2.23
CA ALA A 344 -4.91 12.67 -2.41
C ALA A 344 -5.07 13.59 -1.18
N MET A 345 -5.11 13.01 0.01
CA MET A 345 -5.22 13.75 1.27
C MET A 345 -4.01 14.68 1.50
N THR A 346 -2.80 14.25 1.11
CA THR A 346 -1.57 15.06 1.19
C THR A 346 -1.59 16.28 0.28
N LEU A 347 -2.30 16.20 -0.84
CA LEU A 347 -2.53 17.29 -1.79
C LEU A 347 -3.73 18.17 -1.41
N GLY A 348 -4.48 17.82 -0.38
CA GLY A 348 -5.69 18.53 0.04
C GLY A 348 -6.90 18.30 -0.86
N THR A 349 -6.84 17.29 -1.73
CA THR A 349 -7.97 16.90 -2.58
C THR A 349 -9.05 16.27 -1.72
N ALA A 350 -10.31 16.68 -1.90
CA ALA A 350 -11.45 16.04 -1.24
C ALA A 350 -11.53 14.56 -1.62
N VAL A 351 -12.01 13.70 -0.70
CA VAL A 351 -11.97 12.26 -0.93
C VAL A 351 -13.31 11.58 -0.62
N VAL A 352 -13.69 10.64 -1.48
CA VAL A 352 -14.73 9.63 -1.24
C VAL A 352 -14.08 8.26 -1.38
N ALA A 353 -14.27 7.37 -0.42
CA ALA A 353 -13.74 6.02 -0.49
C ALA A 353 -14.74 4.97 0.00
N SER A 354 -14.65 3.76 -0.54
CA SER A 354 -15.47 2.63 -0.09
C SER A 354 -15.29 2.37 1.41
N ASP A 355 -16.35 1.94 2.09
CA ASP A 355 -16.36 1.63 3.51
C ASP A 355 -15.62 0.31 3.82
N LEU A 356 -14.30 0.35 3.72
CA LEU A 356 -13.38 -0.75 3.98
C LEU A 356 -12.56 -0.50 5.25
N PRO A 357 -12.09 -1.57 5.95
CA PRO A 357 -11.34 -1.43 7.19
C PRO A 357 -10.15 -0.46 7.12
N GLY A 358 -9.37 -0.49 6.04
CA GLY A 358 -8.22 0.41 5.84
C GLY A 358 -8.61 1.86 5.57
N ASN A 359 -9.74 2.10 4.91
CA ASN A 359 -10.24 3.44 4.58
C ASN A 359 -10.89 4.10 5.79
N ARG A 360 -11.65 3.33 6.59
CA ARG A 360 -12.31 3.85 7.81
C ARG A 360 -11.37 4.57 8.76
N GLU A 361 -10.15 4.07 8.91
CA GLU A 361 -9.18 4.67 9.83
C GLU A 361 -8.73 6.06 9.39
N LEU A 362 -8.67 6.31 8.10
CA LEU A 362 -8.29 7.60 7.54
C LEU A 362 -9.48 8.56 7.53
N ILE A 363 -10.65 8.09 7.11
CA ILE A 363 -11.85 8.91 6.89
C ILE A 363 -12.59 9.25 8.18
N THR A 364 -12.56 8.42 9.21
CA THR A 364 -13.13 8.73 10.54
C THR A 364 -12.44 9.89 11.26
N LEU A 365 -11.28 10.30 10.78
CA LEU A 365 -10.59 11.51 11.26
C LEU A 365 -11.11 12.81 10.60
N GLY A 366 -12.18 12.76 9.80
CA GLY A 366 -12.78 13.92 9.14
C GLY A 366 -12.15 14.26 7.77
N TYR A 367 -11.42 13.34 7.17
CA TYR A 367 -10.70 13.57 5.90
C TYR A 367 -11.47 13.17 4.64
N GLY A 368 -12.75 12.87 4.73
CA GLY A 368 -13.53 12.47 3.56
C GLY A 368 -14.88 11.85 3.91
N VAL A 369 -15.51 11.24 2.92
CA VAL A 369 -16.79 10.56 3.03
C VAL A 369 -16.64 9.08 2.68
N LEU A 370 -17.18 8.20 3.53
CA LEU A 370 -17.29 6.78 3.24
C LEU A 370 -18.53 6.50 2.38
N SER A 371 -18.41 5.60 1.42
CA SER A 371 -19.51 5.16 0.57
C SER A 371 -19.65 3.63 0.55
N GLY A 372 -20.84 3.12 0.19
CA GLY A 372 -20.96 1.75 -0.29
C GLY A 372 -20.25 1.58 -1.63
N THR A 373 -20.32 0.37 -2.18
CA THR A 373 -19.64 0.00 -3.43
C THR A 373 -20.56 -0.06 -4.64
N SER A 374 -21.87 0.17 -4.45
CA SER A 374 -22.81 0.26 -5.56
C SER A 374 -22.72 1.62 -6.28
N PRO A 375 -23.09 1.70 -7.56
CA PRO A 375 -23.13 2.97 -8.28
C PRO A 375 -23.98 4.04 -7.58
N GLN A 376 -25.09 3.64 -6.98
CA GLN A 376 -26.00 4.52 -6.26
C GLN A 376 -25.37 5.11 -4.99
N ASP A 377 -24.69 4.26 -4.19
CA ASP A 377 -23.99 4.70 -2.98
C ASP A 377 -22.85 5.66 -3.32
N ILE A 378 -22.09 5.34 -4.37
CA ILE A 378 -20.98 6.17 -4.86
C ILE A 378 -21.52 7.52 -5.35
N ALA A 379 -22.58 7.54 -6.15
CA ALA A 379 -23.23 8.77 -6.63
C ALA A 379 -23.70 9.64 -5.46
N GLN A 380 -24.36 9.04 -4.46
CA GLN A 380 -24.85 9.77 -3.29
C GLN A 380 -23.70 10.38 -2.48
N ALA A 381 -22.60 9.65 -2.30
CA ALA A 381 -21.41 10.15 -1.58
C ALA A 381 -20.72 11.29 -2.36
N ILE A 382 -20.60 11.17 -3.68
CA ILE A 382 -20.07 12.23 -4.55
C ILE A 382 -20.93 13.49 -4.41
N ARG A 383 -22.25 13.38 -4.54
CA ARG A 383 -23.18 14.50 -4.40
C ARG A 383 -23.03 15.19 -3.03
N THR A 384 -22.92 14.41 -1.97
CA THR A 384 -22.71 14.94 -0.61
C THR A 384 -21.46 15.82 -0.49
N VAL A 385 -20.36 15.42 -1.15
CA VAL A 385 -19.12 16.21 -1.13
C VAL A 385 -19.20 17.43 -2.02
N LEU A 386 -19.79 17.32 -3.21
CA LEU A 386 -19.88 18.44 -4.15
C LEU A 386 -20.83 19.54 -3.67
N THR A 387 -21.87 19.18 -2.90
CA THR A 387 -22.81 20.16 -2.30
C THR A 387 -22.32 20.73 -0.97
N ASP A 388 -21.45 20.04 -0.24
CA ASP A 388 -20.84 20.51 1.00
C ASP A 388 -19.34 20.11 1.05
N PRO A 389 -18.48 20.85 0.35
CA PRO A 389 -17.03 20.52 0.26
C PRO A 389 -16.31 20.49 1.62
N PHE A 390 -16.84 21.15 2.65
CA PHE A 390 -16.22 21.18 3.97
C PHE A 390 -16.26 19.80 4.69
N ARG A 391 -17.19 18.93 4.29
CA ARG A 391 -17.29 17.57 4.86
C ARG A 391 -16.15 16.64 4.49
N ALA A 392 -15.39 16.96 3.45
CA ALA A 392 -14.40 16.05 2.87
C ALA A 392 -12.97 16.62 2.84
N ARG A 393 -12.76 17.85 3.35
CA ARG A 393 -11.46 18.54 3.38
C ARG A 393 -10.99 18.74 4.82
N GLY A 394 -10.66 17.65 5.51
CA GLY A 394 -9.91 17.73 6.76
C GLY A 394 -8.44 18.15 6.51
N ILE A 395 -7.77 18.59 7.57
CA ILE A 395 -6.30 18.78 7.52
C ILE A 395 -5.65 17.44 7.82
N PHE A 396 -4.99 16.84 6.83
CA PHE A 396 -4.21 15.62 7.02
C PHE A 396 -2.77 15.96 7.36
N ASP A 397 -2.37 15.69 8.60
CA ASP A 397 -0.97 15.83 9.00
C ASP A 397 -0.17 14.60 8.54
N VAL A 398 0.32 14.67 7.30
CA VAL A 398 1.11 13.59 6.70
C VAL A 398 2.47 13.42 7.38
N GLN A 399 3.02 14.46 8.02
CA GLN A 399 4.29 14.35 8.74
C GLN A 399 4.11 13.51 10.01
N GLU A 400 3.07 13.79 10.82
CA GLU A 400 2.76 12.98 11.99
C GLU A 400 2.33 11.55 11.58
N HIS A 401 1.61 11.40 10.45
CA HIS A 401 1.30 10.08 9.89
C HIS A 401 2.57 9.27 9.62
N ASN A 402 3.54 9.85 8.88
CA ASN A 402 4.80 9.18 8.56
C ASN A 402 5.65 8.89 9.80
N ALA A 403 5.74 9.85 10.72
CA ALA A 403 6.49 9.67 11.97
C ALA A 403 5.92 8.52 12.81
N ARG A 404 4.60 8.44 12.92
CA ARG A 404 3.92 7.34 13.60
C ARG A 404 4.11 6.01 12.87
N SER A 405 3.95 6.01 11.54
CA SER A 405 4.12 4.81 10.71
C SER A 405 5.53 4.24 10.81
N LEU A 406 6.54 5.11 10.85
CA LEU A 406 7.95 4.68 11.04
C LEU A 406 8.16 4.07 12.43
N ARG A 407 7.63 4.70 13.50
CA ARG A 407 7.69 4.14 14.87
C ARG A 407 7.03 2.76 14.91
N ASP A 408 5.78 2.64 14.41
CA ASP A 408 5.04 1.37 14.39
C ASP A 408 5.80 0.29 13.61
N THR A 409 6.44 0.65 12.48
CA THR A 409 7.27 -0.25 11.68
C THR A 409 8.48 -0.74 12.48
N LEU A 410 9.24 0.17 13.08
CA LEU A 410 10.45 -0.18 13.84
C LEU A 410 10.10 -1.03 15.07
N ASP A 411 9.01 -0.72 15.77
CA ASP A 411 8.48 -1.53 16.87
C ASP A 411 8.10 -2.95 16.41
N ALA A 412 7.46 -3.07 15.25
CA ALA A 412 7.05 -4.35 14.70
C ALA A 412 8.26 -5.22 14.32
N VAL A 413 9.26 -4.64 13.66
CA VAL A 413 10.40 -5.40 13.09
C VAL A 413 11.55 -5.58 14.07
N LEU A 414 11.78 -4.67 15.00
CA LEU A 414 12.88 -4.74 15.99
C LEU A 414 12.40 -5.11 17.40
N GLY A 415 11.11 -4.90 17.72
CA GLY A 415 10.54 -5.06 19.06
C GLY A 415 10.71 -3.82 19.93
N SER A 416 9.70 -3.53 20.75
CA SER A 416 9.62 -2.32 21.58
C SER A 416 10.77 -2.17 22.59
N GLU A 417 11.31 -3.27 23.11
CA GLU A 417 12.45 -3.24 24.03
C GLU A 417 13.75 -2.72 23.38
N ALA A 418 13.96 -3.05 22.09
CA ALA A 418 15.13 -2.61 21.34
C ALA A 418 15.14 -1.09 21.11
N LEU A 419 13.97 -0.48 20.93
CA LEU A 419 13.82 0.97 20.77
C LEU A 419 14.01 1.73 22.08
N HIS A 420 13.55 1.19 23.21
CA HIS A 420 13.77 1.78 24.53
C HIS A 420 15.25 1.78 24.95
N GLN A 421 16.03 0.79 24.53
CA GLN A 421 17.48 0.77 24.73
C GLN A 421 18.17 1.83 23.87
N GLN A 422 17.75 1.98 22.61
CA GLN A 422 18.31 2.95 21.70
C GLN A 422 18.04 4.40 22.14
N SER A 423 16.82 4.71 22.58
CA SER A 423 16.49 6.06 23.14
C SER A 423 17.32 6.39 24.39
N LYS A 424 17.63 5.40 25.26
CA LYS A 424 18.49 5.60 26.42
C LYS A 424 19.98 5.80 26.03
N GLU A 425 20.46 5.11 25.02
CA GLU A 425 21.82 5.28 24.49
C GLU A 425 21.97 6.65 23.78
N ASP A 426 20.95 7.10 23.04
CA ASP A 426 20.93 8.42 22.40
C ASP A 426 20.87 9.56 23.43
N GLU A 427 20.11 9.42 24.52
CA GLU A 427 20.10 10.38 25.63
C GLU A 427 21.42 10.40 26.42
N ALA A 428 22.12 9.28 26.49
CA ALA A 428 23.41 9.16 27.14
C ALA A 428 24.59 9.65 26.30
N SER A 429 24.40 9.84 24.98
CA SER A 429 25.43 10.23 24.03
C SER A 429 25.95 11.67 24.30
N PRO A 430 27.25 11.92 24.23
CA PRO A 430 27.82 13.26 24.44
C PRO A 430 27.27 14.35 23.50
N ARG A 431 26.73 13.96 22.33
CA ARG A 431 26.12 14.91 21.36
C ARG A 431 24.80 15.49 21.85
N SER A 432 23.98 14.74 22.58
CA SER A 432 22.71 15.23 23.16
C SER A 432 22.94 16.20 24.33
N ARG A 433 24.04 16.07 25.07
CA ARG A 433 24.41 16.99 26.15
C ARG A 433 24.86 18.36 25.63
N CYS A 434 25.47 18.44 24.43
CA CYS A 434 25.89 19.70 23.84
C CYS A 434 24.72 20.55 23.33
N SER A 435 23.66 19.93 22.77
CA SER A 435 22.48 20.66 22.29
C SER A 435 21.59 21.19 23.42
N ARG A 436 21.49 20.49 24.57
CA ARG A 436 20.77 20.99 25.76
C ARG A 436 21.51 22.14 26.46
N ALA A 437 22.82 22.15 26.44
CA ALA A 437 23.61 23.27 27.01
C ALA A 437 23.49 24.54 26.16
N ALA A 438 23.35 24.41 24.84
CA ALA A 438 23.19 25.57 23.94
C ALA A 438 21.77 26.19 24.01
N SER A 439 20.74 25.42 24.39
CA SER A 439 19.37 25.93 24.53
C SER A 439 19.07 26.54 25.92
N GLN A 440 19.91 26.27 26.94
CA GLN A 440 19.78 26.88 28.27
C GLN A 440 20.64 28.15 28.46
N GLY A 441 21.57 28.45 27.53
CA GLY A 441 22.40 29.63 27.54
C GLY A 441 21.85 30.86 26.79
N ALA A 442 20.64 30.77 26.23
CA ALA A 442 20.01 31.86 25.45
C ALA A 442 18.90 32.61 26.21
N ILE A 443 18.75 32.37 27.52
CA ILE A 443 17.86 33.13 28.41
C ILE A 443 18.67 33.50 29.67
N ALA A 444 19.50 34.51 29.54
CA ALA A 444 20.04 35.29 30.62
C ALA A 444 20.42 36.67 30.06
#